data_41c644ca58bb5ce8085d79c1a8aa1a72
#
_entry.id   41c644ca58bb5ce8085d79c1a8aa1a72
#
_cell.length_a   1.000
_cell.length_b   1.000
_cell.length_c   1.000
_cell.angle_alpha   90.00
_cell.angle_beta   90.00
_cell.angle_gamma   90.00
#
_symmetry.space_group_name_H-M   'P 1'
#
loop_
_entity.id
_entity.type
_entity.pdbx_description
1 polymer ?
#
loop_
_entity_poly.entity_id
_entity_poly.type
_entity_poly.pdbx_seq_one_letter_code
_entity_poly.pdbx_strand_id
1 'polypeptide(L)'
;MEQGNQSAQVAQPQQTLQNVSVLHIHSMGVVAAAKSTNSREIQVNLREMSSYMSGQATVDPKQLEYKGKTASGEEVQDKLVTDQNVSAIWLPHGSNRVSAPDVQPGERVTVWRVGDEDKYYWTEMGLDDELRRLETIVIAISGSPATTENKDIGDGDWYFIEWSSHKKHLMMSNSKANGEVVRYVAKFDFGEGKFSVADDLENSFALDSVKALWQMINTDKSMFKIDKKNVEIIAQDTFKLTAKKKIHMICQDWLVQANNSIRFETQKWEVETQTTKINSPGGIELIGPIKHSGGNTTTTGSITAQKDVIGGGISLMSHRHGGVQSGGSQTGGPQ
;
A
#
# COMPACT_ATOMS: atom_id res chain seq x y z
N MET A 1 46.85 14.12 -91.78
CA MET A 1 47.30 13.43 -90.56
C MET A 1 47.01 14.39 -89.43
N GLU A 2 45.82 14.23 -88.81
CA GLU A 2 45.42 14.98 -87.59
C GLU A 2 45.47 14.03 -86.41
N GLN A 3 46.35 14.34 -85.50
CA GLN A 3 46.42 13.64 -84.24
C GLN A 3 45.41 14.29 -83.27
N GLY A 4 44.34 13.52 -82.92
CA GLY A 4 43.38 13.90 -81.89
C GLY A 4 43.98 13.75 -80.52
N ASN A 5 43.98 14.85 -79.79
CA ASN A 5 44.40 14.96 -78.40
C ASN A 5 43.21 14.49 -77.51
N GLN A 6 43.28 13.28 -76.99
CA GLN A 6 42.28 12.80 -75.95
C GLN A 6 42.79 13.25 -74.58
N SER A 7 42.16 14.30 -74.07
CA SER A 7 42.30 14.69 -72.67
C SER A 7 41.58 13.68 -71.76
N ALA A 8 42.33 12.94 -70.97
CA ALA A 8 41.81 12.08 -69.94
C ALA A 8 41.09 12.92 -68.88
N GLN A 9 39.80 12.80 -68.81
CA GLN A 9 38.98 13.29 -67.66
C GLN A 9 39.34 12.44 -66.44
N VAL A 10 39.96 13.05 -65.48
CA VAL A 10 40.14 12.48 -64.13
C VAL A 10 38.80 12.50 -63.48
N ALA A 11 38.23 11.33 -63.26
CA ALA A 11 36.98 11.14 -62.50
C ALA A 11 37.20 11.63 -61.06
N GLN A 12 36.54 12.70 -60.69
CA GLN A 12 36.44 13.09 -59.26
C GLN A 12 35.79 11.99 -58.45
N PRO A 13 36.31 11.64 -57.28
CA PRO A 13 35.63 10.68 -56.40
C PRO A 13 34.30 11.27 -55.99
N GLN A 14 33.22 10.59 -56.35
CA GLN A 14 31.90 10.87 -55.80
C GLN A 14 32.00 10.67 -54.30
N GLN A 15 31.92 11.76 -53.57
CA GLN A 15 31.62 11.70 -52.14
C GLN A 15 30.22 11.09 -51.97
N THR A 16 30.17 9.83 -51.66
CA THR A 16 28.96 9.18 -51.15
C THR A 16 28.65 9.89 -49.85
N LEU A 17 27.66 10.80 -49.87
CA LEU A 17 27.04 11.30 -48.65
C LEU A 17 26.42 10.08 -47.94
N GLN A 18 27.21 9.51 -47.04
CA GLN A 18 26.64 8.55 -46.08
C GLN A 18 25.67 9.35 -45.23
N ASN A 19 24.36 9.02 -45.35
CA ASN A 19 23.35 9.51 -44.44
C ASN A 19 23.61 8.89 -43.06
N VAL A 20 24.53 9.48 -42.33
CA VAL A 20 24.80 9.12 -40.95
C VAL A 20 23.70 9.70 -40.09
N SER A 21 23.04 8.86 -39.28
CA SER A 21 22.05 9.33 -38.31
C SER A 21 22.66 10.43 -37.43
N VAL A 22 21.90 11.49 -37.19
CA VAL A 22 22.32 12.59 -36.30
C VAL A 22 22.64 12.06 -34.90
N LEU A 23 21.85 11.11 -34.39
CA LEU A 23 22.13 10.39 -33.15
C LEU A 23 22.91 9.11 -33.48
N HIS A 24 24.14 8.99 -33.00
CA HIS A 24 24.99 7.82 -33.23
C HIS A 24 25.74 7.40 -31.97
N ILE A 25 26.15 6.13 -31.95
CA ILE A 25 27.06 5.65 -30.89
C ILE A 25 28.38 6.36 -31.04
N HIS A 26 28.80 7.03 -29.99
CA HIS A 26 30.04 7.81 -30.00
C HIS A 26 31.22 7.03 -29.40
N SER A 27 30.99 6.38 -28.25
CA SER A 27 32.04 5.63 -27.55
C SER A 27 31.46 4.65 -26.54
N MET A 28 32.24 3.65 -26.18
CA MET A 28 32.06 2.99 -24.90
C MET A 28 32.57 3.94 -23.81
N GLY A 29 31.77 4.10 -22.76
CA GLY A 29 32.09 4.91 -21.59
C GLY A 29 32.24 4.08 -20.33
N VAL A 30 32.98 4.62 -19.36
CA VAL A 30 33.06 4.10 -18.00
C VAL A 30 32.59 5.17 -17.04
N VAL A 31 31.65 4.84 -16.17
CA VAL A 31 31.08 5.76 -15.16
C VAL A 31 32.22 6.21 -14.22
N ALA A 32 32.39 7.51 -14.07
CA ALA A 32 33.51 8.09 -13.31
C ALA A 32 33.14 8.42 -11.86
N ALA A 33 31.86 8.71 -11.59
CA ALA A 33 31.36 9.05 -10.26
C ALA A 33 30.00 8.42 -9.99
N ALA A 34 29.67 8.20 -8.71
CA ALA A 34 28.34 7.72 -8.31
C ALA A 34 27.25 8.70 -8.78
N LYS A 35 26.22 8.16 -9.43
CA LYS A 35 25.06 8.93 -9.87
C LYS A 35 24.20 9.32 -8.65
N SER A 36 23.71 10.55 -8.60
CA SER A 36 22.66 10.91 -7.67
C SER A 36 21.38 10.10 -7.95
N THR A 37 20.71 9.59 -6.92
CA THR A 37 19.58 8.66 -7.03
C THR A 37 18.47 9.13 -7.98
N ASN A 38 18.17 10.42 -7.98
CA ASN A 38 17.11 11.00 -8.81
C ASN A 38 17.65 11.63 -10.11
N SER A 39 18.96 11.60 -10.35
CA SER A 39 19.56 12.18 -11.55
C SER A 39 19.44 11.23 -12.74
N ARG A 40 19.30 11.81 -13.93
CA ARG A 40 19.44 11.11 -15.21
C ARG A 40 20.85 11.31 -15.80
N GLU A 41 21.66 12.12 -15.15
CA GLU A 41 22.98 12.56 -15.59
C GLU A 41 24.08 11.81 -14.86
N ILE A 42 25.10 11.40 -15.60
CA ILE A 42 26.31 10.76 -15.07
C ILE A 42 27.57 11.43 -15.65
N GLN A 43 28.66 11.30 -14.93
CA GLN A 43 29.99 11.64 -15.44
C GLN A 43 30.63 10.40 -16.03
N VAL A 44 31.05 10.48 -17.32
CA VAL A 44 31.52 9.32 -18.08
C VAL A 44 32.87 9.61 -18.70
N ASN A 45 33.82 8.70 -18.53
CA ASN A 45 35.07 8.69 -19.25
C ASN A 45 34.91 7.96 -20.60
N LEU A 46 35.21 8.60 -21.70
CA LEU A 46 35.12 8.05 -23.07
C LEU A 46 36.34 7.19 -23.38
N ARG A 47 36.21 5.87 -23.36
CA ARG A 47 37.36 4.94 -23.51
C ARG A 47 37.99 4.90 -24.88
N GLU A 48 37.21 5.07 -25.93
CA GLU A 48 37.76 5.08 -27.30
C GLU A 48 38.55 6.35 -27.61
N MET A 49 38.21 7.45 -26.95
CA MET A 49 38.97 8.70 -27.07
C MET A 49 40.18 8.76 -26.13
N SER A 50 40.18 7.97 -25.09
CA SER A 50 41.18 7.92 -24.03
C SER A 50 41.74 6.50 -23.86
N SER A 51 41.89 5.76 -24.95
CA SER A 51 42.28 4.33 -24.95
C SER A 51 43.64 4.04 -24.34
N TYR A 52 44.54 5.06 -24.33
CA TYR A 52 45.86 4.99 -23.69
C TYR A 52 45.78 5.09 -22.14
N MET A 53 44.65 5.45 -21.59
CA MET A 53 44.46 5.54 -20.13
C MET A 53 44.07 4.20 -19.59
N SER A 54 44.92 3.60 -18.78
CA SER A 54 44.62 2.40 -17.99
C SER A 54 44.28 2.81 -16.56
N GLY A 55 43.30 2.11 -15.96
CA GLY A 55 42.94 2.32 -14.57
C GLY A 55 41.49 2.79 -14.38
N GLN A 56 41.20 3.14 -13.15
CA GLN A 56 39.84 3.57 -12.73
C GLN A 56 39.58 5.00 -13.21
N ALA A 57 38.42 5.24 -13.80
CA ALA A 57 37.96 6.59 -14.12
C ALA A 57 37.63 7.34 -12.83
N THR A 58 38.15 8.54 -12.68
CA THR A 58 37.86 9.42 -11.53
C THR A 58 37.46 10.79 -12.00
N VAL A 59 36.65 11.50 -11.23
CA VAL A 59 36.36 12.91 -11.42
C VAL A 59 37.48 13.70 -10.74
N ASP A 60 38.38 14.27 -11.55
CA ASP A 60 39.50 15.08 -11.07
C ASP A 60 39.64 16.36 -11.95
N PRO A 61 38.73 17.36 -11.73
CA PRO A 61 38.76 18.59 -12.48
C PRO A 61 40.04 19.37 -12.15
N LYS A 62 40.85 19.65 -13.18
CA LYS A 62 42.01 20.50 -13.07
C LYS A 62 41.67 21.93 -13.45
N GLN A 63 41.98 22.87 -12.57
CA GLN A 63 41.88 24.28 -12.86
C GLN A 63 43.20 24.73 -13.47
N LEU A 64 43.14 25.21 -14.72
CA LEU A 64 44.26 25.86 -15.39
C LEU A 64 43.96 27.36 -15.40
N GLU A 65 44.87 28.17 -14.82
CA GLU A 65 44.82 29.61 -14.97
C GLU A 65 45.57 30.00 -16.23
N TYR A 66 44.89 30.61 -17.18
CA TYR A 66 45.46 31.17 -18.37
C TYR A 66 45.62 32.67 -18.21
N LYS A 67 46.85 33.17 -18.42
CA LYS A 67 47.16 34.61 -18.49
C LYS A 67 47.70 34.90 -19.85
N GLY A 68 47.07 35.76 -20.60
CA GLY A 68 47.47 36.15 -21.93
C GLY A 68 47.13 37.60 -22.25
N LYS A 69 47.52 38.05 -23.44
CA LYS A 69 47.13 39.36 -23.95
C LYS A 69 46.36 39.18 -25.25
N THR A 70 45.31 39.96 -25.40
CA THR A 70 44.58 40.02 -26.67
C THR A 70 45.45 40.66 -27.74
N ALA A 71 45.05 40.55 -29.01
CA ALA A 71 45.77 41.23 -30.14
C ALA A 71 45.76 42.77 -29.96
N SER A 72 44.86 43.33 -29.15
CA SER A 72 44.80 44.74 -28.77
C SER A 72 45.67 45.09 -27.57
N GLY A 73 46.36 44.12 -26.96
CA GLY A 73 47.28 44.35 -25.83
C GLY A 73 46.64 44.31 -24.46
N GLU A 74 45.30 44.05 -24.35
CA GLU A 74 44.62 43.90 -23.09
C GLU A 74 44.99 42.60 -22.38
N GLU A 75 45.24 42.66 -21.09
CA GLU A 75 45.51 41.45 -20.29
C GLU A 75 44.23 40.69 -20.06
N VAL A 76 44.22 39.43 -20.44
CA VAL A 76 43.12 38.49 -20.19
C VAL A 76 43.60 37.44 -19.19
N GLN A 77 42.87 37.31 -18.09
CA GLN A 77 43.05 36.25 -17.12
C GLN A 77 41.76 35.42 -17.10
N ASP A 78 41.87 34.16 -17.50
CA ASP A 78 40.75 33.26 -17.52
C ASP A 78 41.08 31.97 -16.74
N LYS A 79 40.07 31.33 -16.20
CA LYS A 79 40.17 30.04 -15.51
C LYS A 79 39.48 28.97 -16.32
N LEU A 80 40.25 28.06 -16.84
CA LEU A 80 39.75 26.90 -17.54
C LEU A 80 39.69 25.72 -16.57
N VAL A 81 38.50 25.14 -16.40
CA VAL A 81 38.32 23.88 -15.69
C VAL A 81 38.29 22.77 -16.74
N THR A 82 39.24 21.86 -16.68
CA THR A 82 39.30 20.70 -17.58
C THR A 82 39.01 19.43 -16.81
N ASP A 83 38.07 18.64 -17.29
CA ASP A 83 37.85 17.28 -16.85
C ASP A 83 37.95 16.35 -18.07
N GLN A 84 38.44 15.13 -17.86
CA GLN A 84 38.51 14.10 -18.89
C GLN A 84 37.18 13.34 -19.06
N ASN A 85 36.22 13.71 -18.28
CA ASN A 85 34.89 13.13 -18.29
C ASN A 85 33.92 14.07 -19.01
N VAL A 86 32.91 13.47 -19.63
CA VAL A 86 31.78 14.20 -20.20
C VAL A 86 30.53 13.94 -19.33
N SER A 87 29.66 14.95 -19.26
CA SER A 87 28.34 14.79 -18.70
C SER A 87 27.44 14.17 -19.76
N ALA A 88 26.76 13.06 -19.41
CA ALA A 88 25.85 12.36 -20.30
C ALA A 88 24.48 12.15 -19.61
N ILE A 89 23.43 12.39 -20.39
CA ILE A 89 22.03 12.26 -19.91
C ILE A 89 21.49 10.90 -20.35
N TRP A 90 20.79 10.22 -19.47
CA TRP A 90 20.19 8.93 -19.78
C TRP A 90 19.20 9.00 -20.95
N LEU A 91 19.38 8.11 -21.93
CA LEU A 91 18.52 7.94 -23.09
C LEU A 91 17.62 6.71 -22.88
N PRO A 92 16.31 6.88 -22.58
CA PRO A 92 15.40 5.74 -22.48
C PRO A 92 15.14 5.14 -23.85
N HIS A 93 15.50 3.88 -24.06
CA HIS A 93 15.24 3.16 -25.31
C HIS A 93 13.85 2.54 -25.30
N GLY A 94 12.84 3.27 -25.86
CA GLY A 94 11.51 2.71 -26.19
C GLY A 94 10.76 2.06 -25.01
N SER A 95 11.05 2.48 -23.80
CA SER A 95 10.49 1.92 -22.57
C SER A 95 9.74 3.02 -21.81
N ASN A 96 8.66 2.64 -21.14
CA ASN A 96 7.94 3.51 -20.20
C ASN A 96 8.68 3.64 -18.84
N ARG A 97 9.89 3.15 -18.73
CA ARG A 97 10.76 3.42 -17.60
C ARG A 97 11.14 4.90 -17.59
N VAL A 98 10.91 5.58 -16.50
CA VAL A 98 11.17 7.02 -16.34
C VAL A 98 12.34 7.32 -15.41
N SER A 99 12.75 6.36 -14.59
CA SER A 99 13.95 6.45 -13.74
C SER A 99 15.17 5.92 -14.46
N ALA A 100 16.27 6.69 -14.47
CA ALA A 100 17.55 6.21 -14.99
C ALA A 100 18.12 5.09 -14.11
N PRO A 101 18.77 4.07 -14.69
CA PRO A 101 19.47 3.03 -13.93
C PRO A 101 20.49 3.61 -12.94
N ASP A 102 20.64 2.99 -11.79
CA ASP A 102 21.59 3.41 -10.75
C ASP A 102 22.95 2.76 -10.99
N VAL A 103 23.63 3.25 -12.05
CA VAL A 103 24.97 2.82 -12.41
C VAL A 103 26.02 3.31 -11.41
N GLN A 104 27.03 2.47 -11.18
CA GLN A 104 28.10 2.71 -10.22
C GLN A 104 29.41 3.11 -10.91
N PRO A 105 30.33 3.77 -10.22
CA PRO A 105 31.66 4.04 -10.75
C PRO A 105 32.34 2.76 -11.22
N GLY A 106 32.91 2.79 -12.43
CA GLY A 106 33.53 1.64 -13.06
C GLY A 106 32.59 0.85 -13.99
N GLU A 107 31.29 1.06 -13.94
CA GLU A 107 30.32 0.40 -14.82
C GLU A 107 30.44 0.91 -16.26
N ARG A 108 30.34 -0.01 -17.23
CA ARG A 108 30.41 0.30 -18.65
C ARG A 108 29.05 0.69 -19.20
N VAL A 109 29.05 1.77 -19.98
CA VAL A 109 27.87 2.34 -20.64
C VAL A 109 28.14 2.63 -22.10
N THR A 110 27.10 2.62 -22.94
CA THR A 110 27.17 3.11 -24.29
C THR A 110 26.92 4.62 -24.28
N VAL A 111 27.83 5.41 -24.86
CA VAL A 111 27.67 6.85 -25.00
C VAL A 111 27.26 7.18 -26.41
N TRP A 112 26.19 7.96 -26.53
CA TRP A 112 25.63 8.46 -27.77
C TRP A 112 25.91 9.96 -27.89
N ARG A 113 26.06 10.45 -29.12
CA ARG A 113 26.26 11.86 -29.44
C ARG A 113 25.28 12.30 -30.51
N VAL A 114 24.84 13.57 -30.44
CA VAL A 114 24.02 14.20 -31.48
C VAL A 114 24.91 15.03 -32.41
N GLY A 115 25.12 14.55 -33.61
CA GLY A 115 26.00 15.22 -34.58
C GLY A 115 27.35 15.52 -33.97
N ASP A 116 27.81 16.78 -34.15
CA ASP A 116 29.07 17.31 -33.60
C ASP A 116 28.85 18.20 -32.36
N GLU A 117 27.63 18.21 -31.79
CA GLU A 117 27.30 18.98 -30.58
C GLU A 117 27.93 18.34 -29.33
N ASP A 118 28.24 19.14 -28.32
CA ASP A 118 28.70 18.69 -27.01
C ASP A 118 27.52 18.22 -26.15
N LYS A 119 26.65 17.37 -26.73
CA LYS A 119 25.51 16.73 -26.08
C LYS A 119 25.66 15.23 -26.11
N TYR A 120 25.87 14.68 -24.93
CA TYR A 120 26.06 13.25 -24.75
C TYR A 120 24.88 12.62 -24.05
N TYR A 121 24.54 11.43 -24.50
CA TYR A 121 23.52 10.58 -23.87
C TYR A 121 24.15 9.24 -23.55
N TRP A 122 23.57 8.53 -22.56
CA TRP A 122 24.06 7.21 -22.20
C TRP A 122 22.96 6.20 -22.10
N THR A 123 23.31 4.94 -22.36
CA THR A 123 22.49 3.78 -22.10
C THR A 123 23.33 2.72 -21.40
N GLU A 124 22.70 1.94 -20.54
CA GLU A 124 23.36 0.82 -19.88
C GLU A 124 23.75 -0.26 -20.89
N MET A 125 24.89 -0.90 -20.69
CA MET A 125 25.34 -2.06 -21.47
C MET A 125 24.92 -3.39 -20.84
N GLY A 126 24.63 -3.40 -19.53
CA GLY A 126 24.27 -4.61 -18.80
C GLY A 126 25.39 -5.64 -18.70
N LEU A 127 26.65 -5.19 -18.73
CA LEU A 127 27.80 -6.09 -18.67
C LEU A 127 28.45 -6.18 -17.28
N ASP A 128 28.04 -5.32 -16.36
CA ASP A 128 28.67 -5.16 -15.04
C ASP A 128 27.61 -5.25 -13.93
N ASP A 129 26.72 -6.24 -14.03
CA ASP A 129 25.57 -6.41 -13.12
C ASP A 129 25.96 -6.55 -11.65
N GLU A 130 27.18 -7.07 -11.37
CA GLU A 130 27.72 -7.17 -10.03
C GLU A 130 27.98 -5.81 -9.36
N LEU A 131 28.07 -4.74 -10.12
CA LEU A 131 28.21 -3.37 -9.62
C LEU A 131 26.88 -2.74 -9.22
N ARG A 132 25.76 -3.28 -9.69
CA ARG A 132 24.41 -2.81 -9.34
C ARG A 132 23.98 -3.38 -8.00
N ARG A 133 24.06 -2.58 -6.95
CA ARG A 133 23.71 -3.00 -5.58
C ARG A 133 22.34 -2.52 -5.15
N LEU A 134 22.01 -1.28 -5.45
CA LEU A 134 20.73 -0.65 -5.10
C LEU A 134 20.18 0.04 -6.34
N GLU A 135 18.88 -0.08 -6.57
CA GLU A 135 18.23 0.52 -7.73
C GLU A 135 16.79 0.94 -7.42
N THR A 136 16.34 1.99 -8.13
CA THR A 136 14.92 2.41 -8.17
C THR A 136 14.44 2.36 -9.60
N ILE A 137 13.49 1.48 -9.87
CA ILE A 137 12.84 1.34 -11.17
C ILE A 137 11.46 1.95 -11.08
N VAL A 138 11.18 2.95 -11.93
CA VAL A 138 9.86 3.55 -12.07
C VAL A 138 9.39 3.38 -13.51
N ILE A 139 8.28 2.67 -13.66
CA ILE A 139 7.55 2.55 -14.93
C ILE A 139 6.29 3.38 -14.78
N ALA A 140 6.06 4.33 -15.69
CA ALA A 140 4.94 5.24 -15.60
C ALA A 140 4.31 5.51 -16.96
N ILE A 141 2.98 5.62 -16.96
CA ILE A 141 2.17 5.98 -18.13
C ILE A 141 1.25 7.11 -17.69
N SER A 142 1.26 8.23 -18.43
CA SER A 142 0.32 9.32 -18.16
C SER A 142 -1.13 8.87 -18.40
N GLY A 143 -1.98 9.13 -17.44
CA GLY A 143 -3.44 8.96 -17.58
C GLY A 143 -4.13 10.19 -18.14
N SER A 144 -3.43 11.32 -18.24
CA SER A 144 -4.03 12.56 -18.76
C SER A 144 -4.20 12.50 -20.27
N PRO A 145 -5.42 12.75 -20.80
CA PRO A 145 -5.65 12.87 -22.23
C PRO A 145 -5.10 14.18 -22.82
N ALA A 146 -4.77 15.16 -22.00
CA ALA A 146 -4.24 16.45 -22.42
C ALA A 146 -2.73 16.46 -22.41
N THR A 147 -2.10 17.02 -23.44
CA THR A 147 -0.65 17.28 -23.51
C THR A 147 -0.31 18.49 -22.64
N THR A 148 -0.43 18.37 -21.34
CA THR A 148 -0.09 19.46 -20.43
C THR A 148 1.03 19.03 -19.50
N GLU A 149 1.97 19.96 -19.35
CA GLU A 149 2.98 20.10 -18.31
C GLU A 149 3.49 18.84 -17.60
N ASN A 150 4.81 18.77 -17.44
CA ASN A 150 5.49 17.77 -16.63
C ASN A 150 4.96 17.81 -15.20
N LYS A 151 3.96 16.99 -14.92
CA LYS A 151 3.48 16.78 -13.56
C LYS A 151 4.31 15.68 -12.92
N ASP A 152 4.61 15.82 -11.66
CA ASP A 152 5.26 14.79 -10.88
C ASP A 152 4.43 13.50 -10.87
N ILE A 153 5.08 12.35 -10.96
CA ILE A 153 4.42 11.03 -10.96
C ILE A 153 3.51 10.84 -9.73
N GLY A 154 3.77 11.58 -8.64
CA GLY A 154 2.95 11.58 -7.42
C GLY A 154 1.58 12.25 -7.53
N ASP A 155 1.34 13.08 -8.55
CA ASP A 155 0.18 13.99 -8.63
C ASP A 155 -1.18 13.30 -8.88
N GLY A 156 -1.18 12.00 -9.12
CA GLY A 156 -2.42 11.27 -9.40
C GLY A 156 -2.78 11.19 -10.88
N ASP A 157 -2.01 11.82 -11.75
CA ASP A 157 -2.21 11.80 -13.21
C ASP A 157 -1.55 10.61 -13.89
N TRP A 158 -0.88 9.75 -13.13
CA TRP A 158 -0.05 8.67 -13.64
C TRP A 158 -0.51 7.31 -13.16
N TYR A 159 -0.51 6.33 -14.06
CA TYR A 159 -0.39 4.93 -13.71
C TYR A 159 1.09 4.63 -13.52
N PHE A 160 1.49 4.15 -12.37
CA PHE A 160 2.90 3.85 -12.15
C PHE A 160 3.13 2.63 -11.26
N ILE A 161 4.31 2.04 -11.45
CA ILE A 161 4.91 1.04 -10.57
C ILE A 161 6.29 1.55 -10.20
N GLU A 162 6.57 1.67 -8.92
CA GLU A 162 7.88 1.97 -8.38
C GLU A 162 8.40 0.80 -7.57
N TRP A 163 9.51 0.23 -8.00
CA TRP A 163 10.25 -0.78 -7.25
C TRP A 163 11.59 -0.21 -6.84
N SER A 164 11.82 -0.04 -5.53
CA SER A 164 12.98 0.63 -5.01
C SER A 164 13.65 -0.16 -3.89
N SER A 165 14.87 -0.61 -4.12
CA SER A 165 15.74 -1.14 -3.07
C SER A 165 16.28 -0.03 -2.16
N HIS A 166 16.47 1.19 -2.66
CA HIS A 166 16.83 2.36 -1.86
C HIS A 166 15.76 2.68 -0.80
N LYS A 167 14.49 2.79 -1.24
CA LYS A 167 13.35 3.10 -0.38
C LYS A 167 12.76 1.85 0.29
N LYS A 168 13.27 0.65 -0.06
CA LYS A 168 12.81 -0.65 0.44
C LYS A 168 11.31 -0.84 0.26
N HIS A 169 10.79 -0.56 -0.93
CA HIS A 169 9.38 -0.77 -1.22
C HIS A 169 9.10 -1.17 -2.67
N LEU A 170 7.91 -1.74 -2.87
CA LEU A 170 7.22 -1.85 -4.14
C LEU A 170 5.89 -1.11 -4.01
N MET A 171 5.64 -0.14 -4.89
CA MET A 171 4.41 0.68 -4.87
C MET A 171 3.81 0.74 -6.27
N MET A 172 2.49 0.71 -6.34
CA MET A 172 1.73 0.92 -7.57
C MET A 172 0.53 1.82 -7.33
N SER A 173 0.19 2.62 -8.34
CA SER A 173 -0.99 3.49 -8.33
C SER A 173 -1.58 3.62 -9.72
N ASN A 174 -2.90 3.79 -9.80
CA ASN A 174 -3.58 4.22 -11.01
C ASN A 174 -3.70 5.75 -11.05
N SER A 175 -4.05 6.26 -12.24
CA SER A 175 -4.41 7.65 -12.48
C SER A 175 -5.84 7.97 -12.02
N LYS A 176 -6.15 9.24 -11.94
CA LYS A 176 -7.51 9.79 -11.86
C LYS A 176 -7.78 10.89 -12.93
N ALA A 177 -6.87 11.03 -13.89
CA ALA A 177 -6.87 12.13 -14.84
C ALA A 177 -7.77 11.91 -16.06
N ASN A 178 -8.28 10.71 -16.30
CA ASN A 178 -9.08 10.37 -17.49
C ASN A 178 -10.50 9.87 -17.11
N GLY A 179 -11.01 10.28 -15.94
CA GLY A 179 -12.37 9.93 -15.51
C GLY A 179 -12.44 8.64 -14.68
N GLU A 180 -11.31 8.14 -14.20
CA GLU A 180 -11.28 7.05 -13.23
C GLU A 180 -12.01 7.46 -11.95
N VAL A 181 -12.89 6.60 -11.47
CA VAL A 181 -13.77 6.90 -10.32
C VAL A 181 -12.96 6.99 -9.03
N VAL A 182 -11.95 6.13 -8.90
CA VAL A 182 -11.18 5.96 -7.66
C VAL A 182 -9.70 5.82 -7.98
N ARG A 183 -8.87 6.45 -7.17
CA ARG A 183 -7.42 6.23 -7.18
C ARG A 183 -7.05 5.23 -6.10
N TYR A 184 -6.40 4.14 -6.50
CA TYR A 184 -5.83 3.16 -5.60
C TYR A 184 -4.32 3.35 -5.46
N VAL A 185 -3.82 3.14 -4.26
CA VAL A 185 -2.39 3.00 -3.98
C VAL A 185 -2.16 1.69 -3.24
N ALA A 186 -1.34 0.81 -3.82
CA ALA A 186 -0.90 -0.42 -3.18
C ALA A 186 0.60 -0.33 -2.90
N LYS A 187 1.02 -0.68 -1.68
CA LYS A 187 2.41 -0.58 -1.24
C LYS A 187 2.83 -1.78 -0.41
N PHE A 188 3.93 -2.43 -0.82
CA PHE A 188 4.74 -3.29 0.04
C PHE A 188 5.88 -2.44 0.58
N ASP A 189 5.88 -2.17 1.87
CA ASP A 189 6.95 -1.47 2.57
C ASP A 189 7.82 -2.50 3.30
N PHE A 190 8.94 -2.88 2.66
CA PHE A 190 9.86 -3.87 3.21
C PHE A 190 10.68 -3.31 4.38
N GLY A 191 10.82 -1.97 4.47
CA GLY A 191 11.49 -1.30 5.57
C GLY A 191 10.70 -1.36 6.87
N GLU A 192 9.37 -1.22 6.77
CA GLU A 192 8.45 -1.28 7.92
C GLU A 192 7.80 -2.66 8.10
N GLY A 193 7.95 -3.57 7.14
CA GLY A 193 7.28 -4.88 7.16
C GLY A 193 5.77 -4.78 6.99
N LYS A 194 5.30 -3.86 6.14
CA LYS A 194 3.89 -3.54 5.96
C LYS A 194 3.45 -3.72 4.51
N PHE A 195 2.29 -4.33 4.30
CA PHE A 195 1.55 -4.27 3.04
C PHE A 195 0.27 -3.47 3.24
N SER A 196 -0.05 -2.59 2.32
CA SER A 196 -1.29 -1.79 2.37
C SER A 196 -1.85 -1.51 0.99
N VAL A 197 -3.17 -1.44 0.92
CA VAL A 197 -3.92 -0.89 -0.21
C VAL A 197 -4.85 0.17 0.35
N ALA A 198 -4.89 1.32 -0.25
CA ALA A 198 -5.79 2.40 0.12
C ALA A 198 -6.33 3.09 -1.13
N ASP A 199 -7.48 3.72 -0.99
CA ASP A 199 -8.04 4.58 -2.03
C ASP A 199 -8.25 6.02 -1.54
N ASP A 200 -8.61 6.90 -2.45
CA ASP A 200 -8.88 8.31 -2.17
C ASP A 200 -10.27 8.58 -1.57
N LEU A 201 -11.07 7.52 -1.35
CA LEU A 201 -12.33 7.53 -0.59
C LEU A 201 -12.16 7.04 0.86
N GLU A 202 -10.92 6.89 1.32
CA GLU A 202 -10.55 6.45 2.67
C GLU A 202 -10.85 4.97 2.97
N ASN A 203 -11.11 4.14 1.96
CA ASN A 203 -11.09 2.70 2.17
C ASN A 203 -9.63 2.21 2.26
N SER A 204 -9.37 1.28 3.16
CA SER A 204 -8.03 0.73 3.31
C SER A 204 -8.01 -0.71 3.79
N PHE A 205 -6.99 -1.41 3.35
CA PHE A 205 -6.55 -2.70 3.86
C PHE A 205 -5.08 -2.59 4.27
N ALA A 206 -4.71 -3.12 5.43
CA ALA A 206 -3.33 -3.13 5.89
C ALA A 206 -3.00 -4.44 6.62
N LEU A 207 -1.81 -4.96 6.31
CA LEU A 207 -1.12 -6.00 7.04
C LEU A 207 0.21 -5.43 7.53
N ASP A 208 0.41 -5.33 8.83
CA ASP A 208 1.66 -4.93 9.46
C ASP A 208 2.24 -6.14 10.20
N SER A 209 3.25 -6.77 9.59
CA SER A 209 3.84 -8.00 10.13
C SER A 209 4.62 -7.75 11.42
N VAL A 210 5.22 -6.57 11.57
CA VAL A 210 5.99 -6.19 12.76
C VAL A 210 5.08 -5.96 13.96
N LYS A 211 3.94 -5.30 13.74
CA LYS A 211 2.95 -5.04 14.78
C LYS A 211 1.98 -6.20 15.00
N ALA A 212 2.01 -7.24 14.15
CA ALA A 212 1.03 -8.31 14.09
C ALA A 212 -0.41 -7.77 13.96
N LEU A 213 -0.60 -6.84 13.02
CA LEU A 213 -1.84 -6.12 12.78
C LEU A 213 -2.40 -6.42 11.39
N TRP A 214 -3.66 -6.83 11.32
CA TRP A 214 -4.46 -6.92 10.10
C TRP A 214 -5.67 -6.01 10.25
N GLN A 215 -5.94 -5.17 9.25
CA GLN A 215 -7.01 -4.20 9.34
C GLN A 215 -7.64 -3.92 7.99
N MET A 216 -8.98 -3.84 7.98
CA MET A 216 -9.77 -3.33 6.86
C MET A 216 -10.71 -2.27 7.40
N ILE A 217 -10.75 -1.11 6.75
CA ILE A 217 -11.64 0.00 7.10
C ILE A 217 -12.27 0.51 5.80
N ASN A 218 -13.56 0.79 5.84
CA ASN A 218 -14.23 1.48 4.74
C ASN A 218 -14.42 2.98 5.03
N THR A 219 -14.88 3.73 4.03
CA THR A 219 -15.21 5.15 4.11
C THR A 219 -16.06 5.50 5.34
N ASP A 220 -17.07 4.69 5.65
CA ASP A 220 -17.99 4.91 6.76
C ASP A 220 -17.45 4.43 8.12
N LYS A 221 -16.17 4.03 8.17
CA LYS A 221 -15.45 3.59 9.38
C LYS A 221 -15.96 2.27 9.97
N SER A 222 -16.70 1.47 9.18
CA SER A 222 -16.87 0.06 9.53
C SER A 222 -15.54 -0.66 9.39
N MET A 223 -15.20 -1.52 10.35
CA MET A 223 -13.85 -2.06 10.49
C MET A 223 -13.86 -3.54 10.87
N PHE A 224 -12.90 -4.27 10.29
CA PHE A 224 -12.43 -5.55 10.79
C PHE A 224 -10.95 -5.42 11.14
N LYS A 225 -10.56 -5.78 12.35
CA LYS A 225 -9.20 -5.65 12.85
C LYS A 225 -8.78 -6.87 13.64
N ILE A 226 -7.59 -7.36 13.37
CA ILE A 226 -6.86 -8.32 14.21
C ILE A 226 -5.62 -7.61 14.72
N ASP A 227 -5.51 -7.40 16.01
CA ASP A 227 -4.39 -6.75 16.66
C ASP A 227 -3.78 -7.71 17.69
N LYS A 228 -2.69 -8.35 17.31
CA LYS A 228 -2.03 -9.40 18.12
C LYS A 228 -3.00 -10.54 18.45
N LYS A 229 -3.50 -10.54 19.68
CA LYS A 229 -4.43 -11.55 20.22
C LYS A 229 -5.90 -11.13 20.16
N ASN A 230 -6.19 -9.89 19.75
CA ASN A 230 -7.52 -9.31 19.78
C ASN A 230 -8.13 -9.27 18.38
N VAL A 231 -9.41 -9.56 18.29
CA VAL A 231 -10.21 -9.38 17.08
C VAL A 231 -11.30 -8.38 17.39
N GLU A 232 -11.46 -7.38 16.57
CA GLU A 232 -12.44 -6.31 16.71
C GLU A 232 -13.23 -6.17 15.40
N ILE A 233 -14.55 -6.12 15.51
CA ILE A 233 -15.46 -5.86 14.40
C ILE A 233 -16.34 -4.68 14.79
N ILE A 234 -16.28 -3.62 13.99
CA ILE A 234 -17.13 -2.44 14.14
C ILE A 234 -17.98 -2.30 12.89
N ALA A 235 -19.30 -2.32 13.07
CA ALA A 235 -20.26 -1.97 12.04
C ALA A 235 -20.96 -0.66 12.43
N GLN A 236 -20.97 0.32 11.56
CA GLN A 236 -21.58 1.63 11.84
C GLN A 236 -23.12 1.58 11.83
N ASP A 237 -23.69 0.56 11.19
CA ASP A 237 -25.13 0.35 11.15
C ASP A 237 -25.45 -1.09 11.57
N THR A 238 -25.40 -2.04 10.70
CA THR A 238 -25.86 -3.42 10.94
C THR A 238 -24.73 -4.43 10.84
N PHE A 239 -24.57 -5.28 11.87
CA PHE A 239 -23.75 -6.47 11.81
C PHE A 239 -24.62 -7.71 11.72
N LYS A 240 -24.51 -8.51 10.63
CA LYS A 240 -25.26 -9.74 10.41
C LYS A 240 -24.35 -10.95 10.34
N LEU A 241 -24.55 -11.91 11.24
CA LEU A 241 -23.86 -13.20 11.23
C LEU A 241 -24.87 -14.32 10.88
N THR A 242 -24.65 -15.04 9.79
CA THR A 242 -25.54 -16.10 9.32
C THR A 242 -24.75 -17.37 9.06
N ALA A 243 -25.20 -18.49 9.60
CA ALA A 243 -24.66 -19.82 9.32
C ALA A 243 -25.77 -20.79 8.98
N LYS A 244 -25.61 -21.62 7.94
CA LYS A 244 -26.62 -22.63 7.54
C LYS A 244 -26.83 -23.74 8.56
N LYS A 245 -25.81 -24.07 9.37
CA LYS A 245 -25.85 -25.21 10.27
C LYS A 245 -25.65 -24.84 11.75
N LYS A 246 -24.57 -24.16 12.08
CA LYS A 246 -24.16 -23.93 13.47
C LYS A 246 -23.29 -22.70 13.62
N ILE A 247 -23.54 -21.90 14.66
CA ILE A 247 -22.62 -20.93 15.22
C ILE A 247 -22.19 -21.49 16.59
N HIS A 248 -20.89 -21.57 16.84
CA HIS A 248 -20.34 -22.07 18.08
C HIS A 248 -19.36 -21.03 18.64
N MET A 249 -19.68 -20.49 19.83
CA MET A 249 -18.86 -19.52 20.55
C MET A 249 -18.36 -20.17 21.84
N ILE A 250 -17.06 -20.08 22.10
CA ILE A 250 -16.40 -20.57 23.31
C ILE A 250 -15.55 -19.40 23.83
N CYS A 251 -15.83 -18.99 25.06
CA CYS A 251 -15.09 -17.92 25.76
C CYS A 251 -15.18 -18.14 27.27
N GLN A 252 -14.35 -17.43 28.03
CA GLN A 252 -14.47 -17.38 29.48
C GLN A 252 -15.63 -16.49 29.92
N ASP A 253 -15.72 -15.31 29.29
CA ASP A 253 -16.74 -14.32 29.59
C ASP A 253 -17.45 -13.91 28.30
N TRP A 254 -18.77 -13.91 28.34
CA TRP A 254 -19.60 -13.44 27.23
C TRP A 254 -20.49 -12.30 27.71
N LEU A 255 -20.17 -11.08 27.30
CA LEU A 255 -20.95 -9.88 27.57
C LEU A 255 -21.80 -9.52 26.36
N VAL A 256 -23.10 -9.41 26.55
CA VAL A 256 -24.06 -8.90 25.55
C VAL A 256 -24.75 -7.68 26.12
N GLN A 257 -24.66 -6.56 25.43
CA GLN A 257 -25.31 -5.32 25.82
C GLN A 257 -26.12 -4.78 24.64
N ALA A 258 -27.39 -4.50 24.86
CA ALA A 258 -28.29 -3.87 23.90
C ALA A 258 -29.10 -2.78 24.57
N ASN A 259 -29.26 -1.63 23.95
CA ASN A 259 -30.00 -0.51 24.52
C ASN A 259 -31.52 -0.73 24.45
N ASN A 260 -32.01 -1.43 23.41
CA ASN A 260 -33.46 -1.55 23.16
C ASN A 260 -33.98 -2.96 23.44
N SER A 261 -33.43 -3.98 22.79
CA SER A 261 -33.96 -5.34 22.93
C SER A 261 -32.93 -6.41 22.59
N ILE A 262 -33.05 -7.56 23.22
CA ILE A 262 -32.42 -8.83 22.86
C ILE A 262 -33.54 -9.83 22.62
N ARG A 263 -33.59 -10.46 21.44
CA ARG A 263 -34.58 -11.44 21.05
C ARG A 263 -33.94 -12.77 20.68
N PHE A 264 -34.44 -13.84 21.28
CA PHE A 264 -34.09 -15.21 20.93
C PHE A 264 -35.33 -15.91 20.36
N GLU A 265 -35.24 -16.40 19.12
CA GLU A 265 -36.26 -17.25 18.49
C GLU A 265 -35.69 -18.63 18.26
N THR A 266 -36.20 -19.62 18.95
CA THR A 266 -35.73 -21.01 18.88
C THR A 266 -36.81 -21.98 19.30
N GLN A 267 -36.74 -23.22 18.82
CA GLN A 267 -37.62 -24.31 19.29
C GLN A 267 -37.21 -24.78 20.68
N LYS A 268 -35.95 -24.65 21.07
CA LYS A 268 -35.47 -25.10 22.39
C LYS A 268 -34.37 -24.13 22.86
N TRP A 269 -34.53 -23.60 24.05
CA TRP A 269 -33.51 -22.81 24.74
C TRP A 269 -33.12 -23.49 26.04
N GLU A 270 -31.85 -23.84 26.19
CA GLU A 270 -31.25 -24.46 27.37
C GLU A 270 -30.19 -23.52 27.96
N VAL A 271 -30.23 -23.35 29.28
CA VAL A 271 -29.25 -22.59 30.03
C VAL A 271 -28.75 -23.49 31.18
N GLU A 272 -27.50 -23.86 31.17
CA GLU A 272 -26.82 -24.57 32.24
C GLU A 272 -25.89 -23.61 32.97
N THR A 273 -26.15 -23.34 34.25
CA THR A 273 -25.37 -22.39 35.05
C THR A 273 -25.44 -22.75 36.51
N GLN A 274 -24.45 -22.39 37.28
CA GLN A 274 -24.48 -22.55 38.75
C GLN A 274 -25.42 -21.56 39.42
N THR A 275 -25.50 -20.33 38.90
CA THR A 275 -26.39 -19.29 39.44
C THR A 275 -26.97 -18.47 38.29
N THR A 276 -28.27 -18.17 38.38
CA THR A 276 -28.93 -17.26 37.44
C THR A 276 -29.49 -16.07 38.22
N LYS A 277 -29.17 -14.84 37.81
CA LYS A 277 -29.78 -13.63 38.37
C LYS A 277 -30.48 -12.87 37.25
N ILE A 278 -31.79 -12.65 37.44
CA ILE A 278 -32.58 -11.80 36.52
C ILE A 278 -33.04 -10.59 37.34
N ASN A 279 -32.63 -9.39 36.90
CA ASN A 279 -33.13 -8.15 37.49
C ASN A 279 -33.97 -7.43 36.43
N SER A 280 -35.28 -7.43 36.66
CA SER A 280 -36.28 -6.86 35.75
C SER A 280 -37.26 -5.98 36.52
N PRO A 281 -36.96 -4.67 36.72
CA PRO A 281 -37.85 -3.76 37.46
C PRO A 281 -39.24 -3.65 36.87
N GLY A 282 -39.40 -3.86 35.55
CA GLY A 282 -40.70 -3.85 34.86
C GLY A 282 -41.51 -5.16 34.93
N GLY A 283 -40.93 -6.20 35.55
CA GLY A 283 -41.57 -7.51 35.67
C GLY A 283 -40.99 -8.56 34.72
N ILE A 284 -41.37 -9.81 34.95
CA ILE A 284 -41.05 -10.98 34.12
C ILE A 284 -42.38 -11.66 33.77
N GLU A 285 -42.64 -11.80 32.46
CA GLU A 285 -43.77 -12.55 31.96
C GLU A 285 -43.32 -13.93 31.47
N LEU A 286 -43.93 -15.01 31.99
CA LEU A 286 -43.67 -16.38 31.58
C LEU A 286 -44.95 -16.98 31.06
N ILE A 287 -45.04 -17.34 29.80
CA ILE A 287 -46.23 -17.92 29.16
C ILE A 287 -46.02 -19.41 29.00
N GLY A 288 -46.79 -20.21 29.67
CA GLY A 288 -46.74 -21.67 29.63
C GLY A 288 -46.53 -22.31 31.00
N PRO A 289 -46.52 -23.65 31.08
CA PRO A 289 -46.28 -24.35 32.33
C PRO A 289 -44.87 -24.13 32.85
N ILE A 290 -44.75 -23.80 34.13
CA ILE A 290 -43.46 -23.69 34.84
C ILE A 290 -43.28 -24.94 35.69
N LYS A 291 -42.21 -25.70 35.44
CA LYS A 291 -41.80 -26.82 36.30
C LYS A 291 -40.56 -26.41 37.08
N HIS A 292 -40.70 -26.30 38.39
CA HIS A 292 -39.58 -26.13 39.32
C HIS A 292 -39.30 -27.47 40.00
N SER A 293 -38.08 -27.96 39.98
CA SER A 293 -37.68 -29.18 40.66
C SER A 293 -36.41 -28.95 41.45
N GLY A 294 -36.43 -29.38 42.72
CA GLY A 294 -35.35 -29.16 43.69
C GLY A 294 -35.37 -27.77 44.33
N GLY A 295 -35.07 -27.70 45.60
CA GLY A 295 -35.02 -26.47 46.40
C GLY A 295 -36.38 -25.84 46.70
N ASN A 296 -36.34 -24.68 47.34
CA ASN A 296 -37.52 -23.93 47.76
C ASN A 296 -37.75 -22.72 46.86
N THR A 297 -39.01 -22.37 46.64
CA THR A 297 -39.43 -21.09 46.07
C THR A 297 -39.76 -20.12 47.21
N THR A 298 -39.04 -18.99 47.28
CA THR A 298 -39.28 -17.94 48.25
C THR A 298 -39.72 -16.67 47.53
N THR A 299 -40.77 -16.03 48.03
CA THR A 299 -41.23 -14.73 47.52
C THR A 299 -41.38 -13.76 48.69
N THR A 300 -41.06 -12.48 48.46
CA THR A 300 -41.30 -11.38 49.41
C THR A 300 -42.60 -10.67 49.11
N GLY A 301 -43.24 -10.94 47.99
CA GLY A 301 -44.55 -10.44 47.61
C GLY A 301 -45.63 -11.48 47.69
N SER A 302 -46.84 -11.16 47.22
CA SER A 302 -47.99 -12.04 47.19
C SER A 302 -47.90 -13.00 46.00
N ILE A 303 -48.48 -14.22 46.20
CA ILE A 303 -48.74 -15.16 45.10
C ILE A 303 -50.25 -15.14 44.85
N THR A 304 -50.65 -14.76 43.64
CA THR A 304 -52.04 -14.76 43.21
C THR A 304 -52.26 -15.88 42.19
N ALA A 305 -53.12 -16.83 42.49
CA ALA A 305 -53.53 -17.88 41.57
C ALA A 305 -54.98 -17.68 41.17
N GLN A 306 -55.29 -17.68 39.87
CA GLN A 306 -56.69 -17.58 39.40
C GLN A 306 -57.49 -18.84 39.60
N LYS A 307 -56.84 -20.00 39.72
CA LYS A 307 -57.50 -21.29 39.98
C LYS A 307 -57.22 -21.76 41.41
N ASP A 308 -56.21 -22.56 41.55
CA ASP A 308 -55.95 -23.17 42.89
C ASP A 308 -54.42 -23.27 43.12
N VAL A 309 -54.04 -23.29 44.38
CA VAL A 309 -52.66 -23.63 44.83
C VAL A 309 -52.82 -24.95 45.64
N ILE A 310 -52.10 -25.99 45.14
CA ILE A 310 -52.15 -27.32 45.77
C ILE A 310 -50.81 -27.57 46.44
N GLY A 311 -50.82 -27.79 47.75
CA GLY A 311 -49.66 -28.13 48.55
C GLY A 311 -49.84 -29.50 49.19
N GLY A 312 -48.97 -30.51 48.92
CA GLY A 312 -49.07 -31.84 49.48
C GLY A 312 -50.38 -32.59 49.18
N GLY A 313 -50.97 -32.25 48.02
CA GLY A 313 -52.31 -32.81 47.67
C GLY A 313 -53.50 -32.07 48.26
N ILE A 314 -53.28 -31.02 49.03
CA ILE A 314 -54.36 -30.24 49.68
C ILE A 314 -54.53 -28.93 48.86
N SER A 315 -55.77 -28.69 48.42
CA SER A 315 -56.21 -27.49 47.73
C SER A 315 -56.41 -26.35 48.75
N LEU A 316 -55.74 -25.16 48.45
CA LEU A 316 -56.01 -23.98 49.28
C LEU A 316 -57.42 -23.46 49.12
N MET A 317 -58.05 -23.65 47.95
CA MET A 317 -59.34 -23.11 47.62
C MET A 317 -60.50 -24.00 48.21
N SER A 318 -60.31 -25.31 48.29
CA SER A 318 -61.39 -26.26 48.64
C SER A 318 -61.10 -27.17 49.84
N HIS A 319 -59.98 -26.97 50.58
CA HIS A 319 -59.67 -27.79 51.74
C HIS A 319 -60.70 -27.58 52.90
N ARG A 320 -60.88 -28.58 53.64
CA ARG A 320 -61.81 -28.57 54.82
C ARG A 320 -61.09 -29.02 56.08
N HIS A 321 -61.42 -28.40 57.20
CA HIS A 321 -60.92 -28.80 58.52
C HIS A 321 -61.94 -29.75 59.17
N GLY A 322 -61.47 -30.93 59.58
CA GLY A 322 -62.31 -31.84 60.36
C GLY A 322 -62.34 -31.45 61.86
N GLY A 323 -63.37 -31.82 62.58
CA GLY A 323 -63.52 -31.63 64.04
C GLY A 323 -63.95 -30.21 64.48
N VAL A 324 -64.42 -29.37 63.55
CA VAL A 324 -64.93 -28.03 63.81
C VAL A 324 -66.45 -28.02 63.68
N GLN A 325 -67.16 -27.40 64.61
CA GLN A 325 -68.61 -27.18 64.55
C GLN A 325 -68.89 -26.00 63.61
N SER A 326 -69.85 -26.14 62.68
CA SER A 326 -70.23 -25.05 61.80
C SER A 326 -70.93 -23.94 62.59
N GLY A 327 -70.48 -22.72 62.43
CA GLY A 327 -71.00 -21.51 63.08
C GLY A 327 -70.86 -20.28 62.17
N GLY A 328 -71.56 -19.18 62.51
CA GLY A 328 -71.57 -17.95 61.76
C GLY A 328 -70.34 -17.04 62.03
N SER A 329 -69.40 -17.44 62.85
CA SER A 329 -68.21 -16.68 63.22
C SER A 329 -67.02 -17.12 62.36
N GLN A 330 -66.18 -16.15 61.94
CA GLN A 330 -64.92 -16.44 61.26
C GLN A 330 -63.80 -16.73 62.26
N THR A 331 -62.89 -17.59 61.91
CA THR A 331 -61.65 -17.80 62.68
C THR A 331 -60.78 -16.57 62.54
N GLY A 332 -59.92 -16.27 63.53
CA GLY A 332 -58.88 -15.27 63.40
C GLY A 332 -57.90 -15.58 62.21
N GLY A 333 -57.23 -14.57 61.69
CA GLY A 333 -56.21 -14.75 60.66
C GLY A 333 -55.08 -15.70 61.10
N PRO A 334 -54.41 -16.35 60.19
CA PRO A 334 -53.23 -17.20 60.52
C PRO A 334 -52.17 -16.36 61.21
N GLN A 335 -51.63 -16.84 62.31
CA GLN A 335 -50.50 -16.29 63.04
C GLN A 335 -49.20 -16.81 62.50
#